data_f09eb60ebe07e5bcafc7e8d27d2f2464
#
_entry.id   f09eb60ebe07e5bcafc7e8d27d2f2464
#
_cell.length_a   1.000
_cell.length_b   1.000
_cell.length_c   1.000
_cell.angle_alpha   90.00
_cell.angle_beta   90.00
_cell.angle_gamma   90.00
#
_symmetry.space_group_name_H-M   'P 1'
#
loop_
_entity.id
_entity.type
_entity.pdbx_description
1 polymer ?
#
loop_
_entity_poly.entity_id
_entity_poly.type
_entity_poly.pdbx_seq_one_letter_code
_entity_poly.pdbx_strand_id
1 'polypeptide(L)'
;PQYAADFAQLTAVCQQKNVAIQTIKALAKGPWGDKPKTHTTWYEPFSTQAEIDLAVQWVLSRPGVFLNTVGDTTLLPMVLDAASRVDTAVSQADITQKLQAVQMEPLFV
;
A
#
# COMPACT_ATOMS: atom_id res chain seq x y z
N PRO A 1 -5.59 -15.00 1.97
CA PRO A 1 -4.80 -15.62 3.05
C PRO A 1 -3.45 -16.15 2.56
N GLN A 2 -3.41 -16.91 1.45
CA GLN A 2 -2.15 -17.48 0.93
C GLN A 2 -1.15 -16.39 0.53
N TYR A 3 -1.58 -15.39 -0.22
CA TYR A 3 -0.73 -14.28 -0.64
C TYR A 3 -0.05 -13.56 0.55
N ALA A 4 -0.81 -13.31 1.62
CA ALA A 4 -0.27 -12.66 2.80
C ALA A 4 0.77 -13.52 3.54
N ALA A 5 0.55 -14.85 3.59
CA ALA A 5 1.49 -15.80 4.17
C ALA A 5 2.78 -15.88 3.33
N ASP A 6 2.67 -15.94 2.01
CA ASP A 6 3.80 -15.98 1.09
C ASP A 6 4.62 -14.69 1.16
N PHE A 7 3.95 -13.53 1.26
CA PHE A 7 4.62 -12.25 1.43
C PHE A 7 5.39 -12.17 2.76
N ALA A 8 4.79 -12.66 3.85
CA ALA A 8 5.47 -12.70 5.14
C ALA A 8 6.71 -13.60 5.12
N GLN A 9 6.60 -14.76 4.47
CA GLN A 9 7.74 -15.67 4.30
C GLN A 9 8.84 -15.05 3.44
N LEU A 10 8.49 -14.43 2.32
CA LEU A 10 9.45 -13.72 1.46
C LEU A 10 10.16 -12.61 2.23
N THR A 11 9.41 -11.82 3.01
CA THR A 11 9.97 -10.74 3.82
C THR A 11 10.99 -11.27 4.82
N ALA A 12 10.70 -12.38 5.49
CA ALA A 12 11.63 -13.00 6.43
C ALA A 12 12.93 -13.47 5.74
N VAL A 13 12.82 -14.09 4.56
CA VAL A 13 14.00 -14.51 3.77
C VAL A 13 14.83 -13.30 3.33
N CYS A 14 14.19 -12.23 2.86
CA CYS A 14 14.86 -11.00 2.46
C CYS A 14 15.63 -10.36 3.64
N GLN A 15 15.02 -10.31 4.81
CA GLN A 15 15.67 -9.81 6.02
C GLN A 15 16.90 -10.64 6.41
N GLN A 16 16.78 -11.98 6.37
CA GLN A 16 17.91 -12.88 6.67
C GLN A 16 19.07 -12.71 5.68
N LYS A 17 18.75 -12.43 4.42
CA LYS A 17 19.75 -12.27 3.35
C LYS A 17 20.18 -10.82 3.13
N ASN A 18 19.70 -9.90 3.94
CA ASN A 18 19.95 -8.45 3.83
C ASN A 18 19.58 -7.91 2.43
N VAL A 19 18.42 -8.32 1.92
CA VAL A 19 17.86 -7.88 0.65
C VAL A 19 16.73 -6.90 0.90
N ALA A 20 16.80 -5.73 0.27
CA ALA A 20 15.73 -4.72 0.32
C ALA A 20 14.52 -5.16 -0.52
N ILE A 21 13.33 -4.81 -0.07
CA ILE A 21 12.07 -5.09 -0.76
C ILE A 21 11.51 -3.79 -1.31
N GLN A 22 11.20 -3.77 -2.60
CA GLN A 22 10.45 -2.70 -3.23
C GLN A 22 9.02 -3.16 -3.50
N THR A 23 8.06 -2.41 -2.99
CA THR A 23 6.63 -2.69 -3.21
C THR A 23 6.08 -1.79 -4.30
N ILE A 24 5.14 -2.32 -5.07
CA ILE A 24 4.39 -1.59 -6.09
C ILE A 24 2.89 -1.67 -5.78
N LYS A 25 2.11 -0.79 -6.39
CA LYS A 25 0.64 -0.77 -6.28
C LYS A 25 0.14 -0.58 -4.84
N ALA A 26 0.89 0.12 -4.01
CA ALA A 26 0.53 0.38 -2.62
C ALA A 26 -0.82 1.11 -2.47
N LEU A 27 -1.22 1.90 -3.47
CA LEU A 27 -2.49 2.62 -3.50
C LEU A 27 -3.64 1.86 -4.16
N ALA A 28 -3.47 0.60 -4.51
CA ALA A 28 -4.52 -0.16 -5.17
C ALA A 28 -5.69 -0.43 -4.22
N LYS A 29 -6.86 0.09 -4.57
CA LYS A 29 -8.13 -0.17 -3.88
C LYS A 29 -8.81 -1.42 -4.44
N GLY A 30 -8.69 -1.64 -5.73
CA GLY A 30 -9.27 -2.79 -6.42
C GLY A 30 -9.26 -2.64 -7.94
N PRO A 31 -9.86 -3.58 -8.66
CA PRO A 31 -10.06 -3.44 -10.10
C PRO A 31 -11.08 -2.34 -10.41
N TRP A 32 -10.95 -1.70 -11.56
CA TRP A 32 -11.96 -0.74 -12.02
C TRP A 32 -13.33 -1.41 -12.25
N GLY A 33 -13.35 -2.65 -12.73
CA GLY A 33 -14.59 -3.28 -13.17
C GLY A 33 -15.28 -2.42 -14.22
N ASP A 34 -16.59 -2.18 -14.04
CA ASP A 34 -17.39 -1.32 -14.92
C ASP A 34 -17.41 0.17 -14.51
N LYS A 35 -16.63 0.52 -13.49
CA LYS A 35 -16.55 1.92 -13.01
C LYS A 35 -15.84 2.80 -14.02
N PRO A 36 -16.29 4.07 -14.21
CA PRO A 36 -15.56 5.03 -15.04
C PRO A 36 -14.16 5.27 -14.47
N LYS A 37 -13.15 5.22 -15.34
CA LYS A 37 -11.77 5.50 -14.94
C LYS A 37 -11.58 7.00 -14.74
N THR A 38 -11.24 7.37 -13.51
CA THR A 38 -10.97 8.76 -13.10
C THR A 38 -9.49 9.06 -12.96
N HIS A 39 -8.64 8.03 -13.01
CA HIS A 39 -7.18 8.12 -12.88
C HIS A 39 -6.50 7.31 -13.99
N THR A 40 -5.21 7.54 -14.19
CA THR A 40 -4.43 6.88 -15.26
C THR A 40 -3.96 5.47 -14.91
N THR A 41 -4.15 5.02 -13.67
CA THR A 41 -3.80 3.67 -13.23
C THR A 41 -4.73 2.62 -13.83
N TRP A 42 -4.21 1.41 -14.09
CA TRP A 42 -5.04 0.30 -14.59
C TRP A 42 -5.92 -0.34 -13.50
N TYR A 43 -5.68 0.00 -12.25
CA TYR A 43 -6.49 -0.34 -11.07
C TYR A 43 -7.14 0.93 -10.51
N GLU A 44 -8.24 0.77 -9.78
CA GLU A 44 -8.83 1.86 -9.01
C GLU A 44 -7.90 2.19 -7.83
N PRO A 45 -7.36 3.42 -7.73
CA PRO A 45 -6.51 3.80 -6.63
C PRO A 45 -7.32 4.37 -5.47
N PHE A 46 -6.76 4.35 -4.26
CA PHE A 46 -7.15 5.28 -3.22
C PHE A 46 -6.96 6.71 -3.73
N SER A 47 -7.91 7.58 -3.45
CA SER A 47 -7.92 8.96 -3.97
C SER A 47 -8.16 10.04 -2.91
N THR A 48 -8.42 9.65 -1.68
CA THR A 48 -8.52 10.58 -0.55
C THR A 48 -7.22 10.56 0.27
N GLN A 49 -6.88 11.70 0.87
CA GLN A 49 -5.68 11.78 1.70
C GLN A 49 -5.70 10.77 2.85
N ALA A 50 -6.86 10.58 3.50
CA ALA A 50 -6.98 9.65 4.61
C ALA A 50 -6.72 8.19 4.22
N GLU A 51 -7.23 7.74 3.07
CA GLU A 51 -6.97 6.39 2.55
C GLU A 51 -5.51 6.22 2.14
N ILE A 52 -4.94 7.23 1.48
CA ILE A 52 -3.53 7.23 1.05
C ILE A 52 -2.61 7.21 2.27
N ASP A 53 -2.92 7.98 3.31
CA ASP A 53 -2.17 7.96 4.57
C ASP A 53 -2.09 6.55 5.15
N LEU A 54 -3.21 5.83 5.20
CA LEU A 54 -3.25 4.46 5.71
C LEU A 54 -2.40 3.50 4.85
N ALA A 55 -2.52 3.60 3.54
CA ALA A 55 -1.78 2.73 2.61
C ALA A 55 -0.27 2.98 2.70
N VAL A 56 0.16 4.23 2.71
CA VAL A 56 1.56 4.62 2.83
C VAL A 56 2.12 4.24 4.20
N GLN A 57 1.36 4.49 5.27
CA GLN A 57 1.73 4.10 6.63
C GLN A 57 1.93 2.59 6.74
N TRP A 58 1.04 1.79 6.13
CA TRP A 58 1.14 0.34 6.16
C TRP A 58 2.42 -0.18 5.51
N VAL A 59 2.83 0.41 4.40
CA VAL A 59 4.06 0.01 3.71
C VAL A 59 5.30 0.49 4.45
N LEU A 60 5.38 1.80 4.75
CA LEU A 60 6.60 2.43 5.25
C LEU A 60 6.89 2.14 6.73
N SER A 61 5.91 1.64 7.49
CA SER A 61 6.15 1.15 8.84
C SER A 61 6.79 -0.25 8.91
N ARG A 62 6.97 -0.91 7.75
CA ARG A 62 7.61 -2.23 7.68
C ARG A 62 9.12 -2.09 7.48
N PRO A 63 9.96 -2.75 8.32
CA PRO A 63 11.41 -2.69 8.16
C PRO A 63 11.86 -3.24 6.81
N GLY A 64 12.79 -2.56 6.16
CA GLY A 64 13.40 -3.02 4.91
C GLY A 64 12.50 -2.98 3.68
N VAL A 65 11.34 -2.33 3.77
CA VAL A 65 10.38 -2.21 2.67
C VAL A 65 10.37 -0.77 2.15
N PHE A 66 10.52 -0.62 0.85
CA PHE A 66 10.45 0.64 0.13
C PHE A 66 9.16 0.73 -0.68
N LEU A 67 8.57 1.90 -0.71
CA LEU A 67 7.37 2.17 -1.49
C LEU A 67 7.75 2.77 -2.84
N ASN A 68 7.38 2.10 -3.93
CA ASN A 68 7.35 2.74 -5.24
C ASN A 68 6.00 3.45 -5.37
N THR A 69 6.05 4.75 -5.64
CA THR A 69 4.85 5.59 -5.70
C THR A 69 3.94 5.22 -6.86
N VAL A 70 2.70 5.72 -6.79
CA VAL A 70 1.71 5.57 -7.85
C VAL A 70 2.14 6.32 -9.12
N GLY A 71 1.79 5.75 -10.29
CA GLY A 71 2.11 6.36 -11.58
C GLY A 71 1.23 7.55 -11.98
N ASP A 72 0.11 7.77 -11.29
CA ASP A 72 -0.73 8.94 -11.50
C ASP A 72 -0.17 10.15 -10.76
N THR A 73 0.31 11.14 -11.51
CA THR A 73 0.96 12.33 -10.94
C THR A 73 0.00 13.25 -10.17
N THR A 74 -1.31 13.11 -10.35
CA THR A 74 -2.30 13.88 -9.57
C THR A 74 -2.40 13.39 -8.13
N LEU A 75 -2.06 12.12 -7.88
CA LEU A 75 -2.03 11.51 -6.55
C LEU A 75 -0.67 11.63 -5.85
N LEU A 76 0.40 11.89 -6.60
CA LEU A 76 1.76 11.95 -6.08
C LEU A 76 1.94 12.93 -4.90
N PRO A 77 1.40 14.16 -4.94
CA PRO A 77 1.52 15.08 -3.79
C PRO A 77 0.94 14.50 -2.49
N MET A 78 -0.18 13.77 -2.57
CA MET A 78 -0.78 13.13 -1.40
C MET A 78 0.07 11.99 -0.86
N VAL A 79 0.73 11.23 -1.74
CA VAL A 79 1.67 10.17 -1.34
C VAL A 79 2.90 10.77 -0.63
N LEU A 80 3.46 11.84 -1.17
CA LEU A 80 4.61 12.51 -0.56
C LEU A 80 4.25 13.12 0.79
N ASP A 81 3.09 13.74 0.91
CA ASP A 81 2.59 14.27 2.18
C ASP A 81 2.40 13.15 3.21
N ALA A 82 1.75 12.05 2.84
CA ALA A 82 1.59 10.88 3.69
C ALA A 82 2.94 10.31 4.15
N ALA A 83 3.90 10.16 3.23
CA ALA A 83 5.23 9.65 3.54
C ALA A 83 5.99 10.53 4.53
N SER A 84 5.80 11.85 4.47
CA SER A 84 6.43 12.80 5.40
C SER A 84 5.88 12.72 6.83
N ARG A 85 4.71 12.11 7.02
CA ARG A 85 4.00 11.98 8.30
C ARG A 85 3.93 10.56 8.83
N VAL A 86 4.74 9.64 8.31
CA VAL A 86 4.75 8.25 8.78
C VAL A 86 5.16 8.21 10.25
N ASP A 87 4.34 7.56 11.07
CA ASP A 87 4.60 7.32 12.48
C ASP A 87 4.91 5.84 12.72
N THR A 88 6.17 5.55 13.01
CA THR A 88 6.63 4.18 13.28
C THR A 88 6.17 3.62 14.63
N ALA A 89 5.62 4.47 15.51
CA ALA A 89 5.06 4.04 16.78
C ALA A 89 3.65 3.44 16.65
N VAL A 90 2.96 3.68 15.52
CA VAL A 90 1.64 3.07 15.25
C VAL A 90 1.81 1.59 14.95
N SER A 91 1.03 0.74 15.61
CA SER A 91 1.13 -0.70 15.42
C SER A 91 0.59 -1.13 14.04
N GLN A 92 1.21 -2.16 13.47
CA GLN A 92 0.73 -2.78 12.22
C GLN A 92 -0.72 -3.31 12.36
N ALA A 93 -1.07 -3.80 13.55
CA ALA A 93 -2.41 -4.29 13.83
C ALA A 93 -3.47 -3.17 13.73
N ASP A 94 -3.18 -2.00 14.29
CA ASP A 94 -4.09 -0.84 14.24
C ASP A 94 -4.28 -0.34 12.81
N ILE A 95 -3.19 -0.27 12.04
CA ILE A 95 -3.24 0.14 10.63
C ILE A 95 -4.06 -0.87 9.82
N THR A 96 -3.82 -2.16 10.02
CA THR A 96 -4.53 -3.24 9.34
C THR A 96 -6.02 -3.20 9.65
N GLN A 97 -6.40 -2.97 10.90
CA GLN A 97 -7.80 -2.84 11.30
C GLN A 97 -8.48 -1.66 10.58
N LYS A 98 -7.80 -0.51 10.51
CA LYS A 98 -8.33 0.67 9.79
C LYS A 98 -8.46 0.41 8.29
N LEU A 99 -7.51 -0.29 7.68
CA LEU A 99 -7.56 -0.67 6.27
C LEU A 99 -8.70 -1.67 5.98
N GLN A 100 -8.98 -2.58 6.90
CA GLN A 100 -10.11 -3.50 6.77
C GLN A 100 -11.47 -2.81 6.75
N ALA A 101 -11.58 -1.63 7.36
CA ALA A 101 -12.80 -0.82 7.31
C ALA A 101 -12.99 -0.12 5.96
N VAL A 102 -11.94 -0.04 5.14
CA VAL A 102 -12.01 0.48 3.77
C VAL A 102 -12.41 -0.65 2.83
N GLN A 103 -13.38 -0.40 1.97
CA GLN A 103 -13.79 -1.40 0.98
C GLN A 103 -12.69 -1.57 -0.08
N MET A 104 -12.02 -2.70 -0.03
CA MET A 104 -10.97 -3.07 -0.98
C MET A 104 -11.27 -4.42 -1.61
N GLU A 105 -10.88 -4.57 -2.87
CA GLU A 105 -10.93 -5.84 -3.59
C GLU A 105 -9.51 -6.24 -4.01
N PRO A 106 -9.14 -7.54 -3.89
CA PRO A 106 -7.83 -7.97 -4.33
C PRO A 106 -7.68 -7.82 -5.86
N LEU A 107 -6.51 -7.35 -6.29
CA LEU A 107 -6.17 -7.29 -7.72
C LEU A 107 -5.83 -8.67 -8.29
N PHE A 108 -5.33 -9.54 -7.43
CA PHE A 108 -4.92 -10.90 -7.78
C PHE A 108 -5.53 -11.88 -6.78
N VAL A 109 -6.00 -12.97 -7.29
CA VAL A 109 -6.61 -14.05 -6.50
C VAL A 109 -5.87 -15.35 -6.70
#